data_791151389146cf27eb07b0f0258aa5f3
#
_entry.id   791151389146cf27eb07b0f0258aa5f3
#
_cell.length_a   1.000
_cell.length_b   1.000
_cell.length_c   1.000
_cell.angle_alpha   90.00
_cell.angle_beta   90.00
_cell.angle_gamma   90.00
#
_symmetry.space_group_name_H-M   'P 1'
#
loop_
_entity.id
_entity.type
_entity.pdbx_description
1 polymer ?
#
loop_
_entity_poly.entity_id
_entity_poly.type
_entity_poly.pdbx_seq_one_letter_code
_entity_poly.pdbx_strand_id
1 'polypeptide(L)'
;MRNLTDASAKRDDILDGLEWIRRELTARDVAIIFLAGHGVNDADGVYYYLPQDVDIKRLKRTAVIFTEIRNTLIALPGKALFFIDTCHAGNVLGTGLRSIRSDTTAVVNELSSADNGVIVFAAATGRQYAQESSDWGNGAFTKAILEGLGGRADFNKSGRITHKMLDLYLSERVKSLTEGAQSPVTIVPNGVPDFPLVLGTRQGTSK
;
A
#
# COMPACT_ATOMS: atom_id res chain seq x y z
N MET A 1 -15.84 5.53 3.24
CA MET A 1 -14.88 4.64 2.56
C MET A 1 -15.30 4.46 1.12
N ARG A 2 -14.37 4.55 0.16
CA ARG A 2 -14.56 4.12 -1.24
C ARG A 2 -13.80 2.82 -1.46
N ASN A 3 -14.43 1.88 -2.13
CA ASN A 3 -13.83 0.62 -2.53
C ASN A 3 -13.93 0.48 -4.05
N LEU A 4 -12.79 0.38 -4.71
CA LEU A 4 -12.69 0.22 -6.16
C LEU A 4 -12.01 -1.13 -6.41
N THR A 5 -12.78 -2.10 -6.86
CA THR A 5 -12.30 -3.47 -7.10
C THR A 5 -12.71 -3.93 -8.49
N ASP A 6 -11.89 -4.75 -9.09
CA ASP A 6 -12.14 -5.38 -10.38
C ASP A 6 -12.64 -4.37 -11.44
N ALA A 7 -13.83 -4.57 -11.99
CA ALA A 7 -14.39 -3.73 -13.05
C ALA A 7 -14.57 -2.24 -12.67
N SER A 8 -14.57 -1.90 -11.39
CA SER A 8 -14.63 -0.53 -10.89
C SER A 8 -13.27 0.13 -10.64
N ALA A 9 -12.18 -0.63 -10.72
CA ALA A 9 -10.82 -0.12 -10.55
C ALA A 9 -10.25 0.46 -11.85
N LYS A 10 -11.02 1.35 -12.50
CA LYS A 10 -10.61 2.04 -13.71
C LYS A 10 -9.78 3.28 -13.39
N ARG A 11 -9.01 3.75 -14.38
CA ARG A 11 -8.14 4.91 -14.23
C ARG A 11 -8.87 6.12 -13.65
N ASP A 12 -9.95 6.51 -14.28
CA ASP A 12 -10.68 7.72 -13.90
C ASP A 12 -11.37 7.56 -12.54
N ASP A 13 -11.91 6.38 -12.22
CA ASP A 13 -12.48 6.08 -10.90
C ASP A 13 -11.43 6.17 -9.79
N ILE A 14 -10.18 5.75 -10.06
CA ILE A 14 -9.06 5.86 -9.12
C ILE A 14 -8.69 7.33 -8.90
N LEU A 15 -8.59 8.13 -9.96
CA LEU A 15 -8.29 9.56 -9.86
C LEU A 15 -9.39 10.31 -9.12
N ASP A 16 -10.66 10.00 -9.40
CA ASP A 16 -11.81 10.53 -8.65
C ASP A 16 -11.78 10.11 -7.17
N GLY A 17 -11.28 8.92 -6.88
CA GLY A 17 -11.06 8.42 -5.52
C GLY A 17 -10.00 9.22 -4.77
N LEU A 18 -8.89 9.55 -5.44
CA LEU A 18 -7.83 10.40 -4.91
C LEU A 18 -8.31 11.84 -4.67
N GLU A 19 -9.07 12.42 -5.60
CA GLU A 19 -9.65 13.75 -5.41
C GLU A 19 -10.69 13.76 -4.28
N TRP A 20 -11.51 12.72 -4.19
CA TRP A 20 -12.48 12.58 -3.12
C TRP A 20 -11.81 12.58 -1.74
N ILE A 21 -10.75 11.79 -1.52
CA ILE A 21 -10.08 11.74 -0.21
C ILE A 21 -9.44 13.09 0.13
N ARG A 22 -8.88 13.79 -0.86
CA ARG A 22 -8.31 15.13 -0.69
C ARG A 22 -9.34 16.15 -0.23
N ARG A 23 -10.57 16.06 -0.76
CA ARG A 23 -11.66 16.99 -0.44
C ARG A 23 -12.30 16.70 0.92
N GLU A 24 -12.44 15.44 1.29
CA GLU A 24 -13.17 15.04 2.50
C GLU A 24 -12.31 15.02 3.76
N LEU A 25 -10.98 14.89 3.62
CA LEU A 25 -10.08 14.73 4.75
C LEU A 25 -9.84 16.08 5.48
N THR A 26 -9.87 16.02 6.81
CA THR A 26 -9.48 17.14 7.67
C THR A 26 -8.16 16.85 8.41
N ALA A 27 -7.55 17.86 9.03
CA ALA A 27 -6.32 17.71 9.80
C ALA A 27 -6.46 16.76 11.03
N ARG A 28 -7.68 16.42 11.43
CA ARG A 28 -7.96 15.51 12.57
C ARG A 28 -8.11 14.06 12.16
N ASP A 29 -8.20 13.82 10.85
CA ASP A 29 -8.44 12.50 10.30
C ASP A 29 -7.14 11.75 10.00
N VAL A 30 -7.28 10.46 9.82
CA VAL A 30 -6.21 9.59 9.30
C VAL A 30 -6.72 8.98 7.99
N ALA A 31 -6.06 9.33 6.88
CA ALA A 31 -6.33 8.69 5.61
C ALA A 31 -5.70 7.29 5.57
N ILE A 32 -6.41 6.35 4.98
CA ILE A 32 -5.83 5.05 4.61
C ILE A 32 -6.08 4.86 3.12
N ILE A 33 -5.00 4.74 2.36
CA ILE A 33 -5.04 4.40 0.93
C ILE A 33 -4.35 3.04 0.77
N PHE A 34 -5.09 2.08 0.24
CA PHE A 34 -4.59 0.75 -0.05
C PHE A 34 -4.63 0.52 -1.57
N LEU A 35 -3.48 0.24 -2.16
CA LEU A 35 -3.30 0.01 -3.58
C LEU A 35 -2.74 -1.40 -3.79
N ALA A 36 -3.57 -2.31 -4.25
CA ALA A 36 -3.18 -3.67 -4.62
C ALA A 36 -3.40 -3.92 -6.10
N GLY A 37 -2.53 -4.68 -6.73
CA GLY A 37 -2.64 -5.01 -8.14
C GLY A 37 -1.29 -5.08 -8.84
N HIS A 38 -1.21 -4.51 -10.03
CA HIS A 38 0.00 -4.55 -10.84
C HIS A 38 0.59 -3.16 -11.06
N GLY A 39 1.92 -3.12 -11.15
CA GLY A 39 2.63 -1.91 -11.49
C GLY A 39 3.77 -2.17 -12.48
N VAL A 40 4.21 -1.12 -13.14
CA VAL A 40 5.35 -1.17 -14.07
C VAL A 40 6.13 0.15 -13.99
N ASN A 41 7.44 0.07 -14.26
CA ASN A 41 8.24 1.26 -14.50
C ASN A 41 8.47 1.40 -16.00
N ASP A 42 8.37 2.62 -16.52
CA ASP A 42 8.76 2.89 -17.92
C ASP A 42 10.29 2.93 -18.07
N ALA A 43 10.76 3.22 -19.30
CA ALA A 43 12.19 3.28 -19.59
C ALA A 43 12.95 4.37 -18.82
N ASP A 44 12.24 5.40 -18.37
CA ASP A 44 12.76 6.51 -17.58
C ASP A 44 12.71 6.21 -16.07
N GLY A 45 12.22 5.02 -15.67
CA GLY A 45 12.09 4.59 -14.30
C GLY A 45 10.84 5.12 -13.59
N VAL A 46 9.94 5.79 -14.29
CA VAL A 46 8.69 6.30 -13.73
C VAL A 46 7.73 5.15 -13.47
N TYR A 47 7.20 5.09 -12.24
CA TYR A 47 6.26 4.05 -11.85
C TYR A 47 4.82 4.37 -12.27
N TYR A 48 4.15 3.37 -12.82
CA TYR A 48 2.74 3.40 -13.20
C TYR A 48 1.99 2.24 -12.54
N TYR A 49 0.88 2.55 -11.89
CA TYR A 49 -0.10 1.55 -11.48
C TYR A 49 -1.02 1.22 -12.66
N LEU A 50 -1.31 -0.06 -12.84
CA LEU A 50 -2.12 -0.57 -13.95
C LEU A 50 -3.57 -0.76 -13.50
N PRO A 51 -4.49 0.15 -13.85
CA PRO A 51 -5.91 -0.02 -13.62
C PRO A 51 -6.50 -1.11 -14.51
N GLN A 52 -7.73 -1.50 -14.25
CA GLN A 52 -8.41 -2.58 -14.96
C GLN A 52 -8.58 -2.29 -16.47
N ASP A 53 -8.72 -1.02 -16.84
CA ASP A 53 -8.92 -0.56 -18.23
C ASP A 53 -7.63 -0.11 -18.93
N VAL A 54 -6.46 -0.53 -18.43
CA VAL A 54 -5.18 -0.13 -18.99
C VAL A 54 -4.96 -0.69 -20.41
N ASP A 55 -4.51 0.16 -21.32
CA ASP A 55 -3.91 -0.23 -22.59
C ASP A 55 -2.39 -0.06 -22.52
N ILE A 56 -1.68 -1.16 -22.42
CA ILE A 56 -0.21 -1.18 -22.26
C ILE A 56 0.52 -0.48 -23.42
N LYS A 57 -0.05 -0.52 -24.63
CA LYS A 57 0.51 0.19 -25.80
C LYS A 57 0.42 1.71 -25.63
N ARG A 58 -0.45 2.18 -24.76
CA ARG A 58 -0.69 3.59 -24.45
C ARG A 58 -0.52 3.87 -22.95
N LEU A 59 0.49 3.23 -22.31
CA LEU A 59 0.71 3.23 -20.88
C LEU A 59 0.55 4.63 -20.26
N LYS A 60 1.28 5.62 -20.77
CA LYS A 60 1.26 7.01 -20.25
C LYS A 60 -0.13 7.68 -20.30
N ARG A 61 -1.08 7.15 -21.06
CA ARG A 61 -2.44 7.71 -21.21
C ARG A 61 -3.49 6.94 -20.42
N THR A 62 -3.25 5.66 -20.15
CA THR A 62 -4.27 4.74 -19.62
C THR A 62 -3.92 4.19 -18.24
N ALA A 63 -2.65 4.26 -17.82
CA ALA A 63 -2.23 3.91 -16.47
C ALA A 63 -2.31 5.11 -15.52
N VAL A 64 -2.26 4.86 -14.23
CA VAL A 64 -2.16 5.89 -13.20
C VAL A 64 -0.67 6.12 -12.90
N ILE A 65 -0.16 7.29 -13.27
CA ILE A 65 1.22 7.66 -12.95
C ILE A 65 1.36 7.91 -11.45
N PHE A 66 2.46 7.43 -10.85
CA PHE A 66 2.68 7.57 -9.41
C PHE A 66 2.65 9.03 -8.93
N THR A 67 3.07 9.97 -9.76
CA THR A 67 3.05 11.40 -9.42
C THR A 67 1.67 11.89 -9.03
N GLU A 68 0.59 11.39 -9.64
CA GLU A 68 -0.80 11.73 -9.25
C GLU A 68 -1.12 11.24 -7.84
N ILE A 69 -0.74 10.00 -7.52
CA ILE A 69 -0.92 9.41 -6.19
C ILE A 69 -0.09 10.20 -5.17
N ARG A 70 1.19 10.45 -5.47
CA ARG A 70 2.11 11.19 -4.62
C ARG A 70 1.60 12.59 -4.32
N ASN A 71 1.22 13.35 -5.35
CA ASN A 71 0.73 14.72 -5.18
C ASN A 71 -0.52 14.76 -4.31
N THR A 72 -1.39 13.77 -4.43
CA THR A 72 -2.53 13.63 -3.52
C THR A 72 -2.06 13.39 -2.10
N LEU A 73 -1.22 12.38 -1.87
CA LEU A 73 -0.75 12.01 -0.53
C LEU A 73 -0.08 13.15 0.22
N ILE A 74 0.83 13.89 -0.45
CA ILE A 74 1.55 15.01 0.18
C ILE A 74 0.67 16.25 0.43
N ALA A 75 -0.45 16.37 -0.27
CA ALA A 75 -1.40 17.47 -0.11
C ALA A 75 -2.48 17.20 0.96
N LEU A 76 -2.51 16.01 1.55
CA LEU A 76 -3.49 15.69 2.59
C LEU A 76 -3.22 16.51 3.87
N PRO A 77 -4.25 17.12 4.47
CA PRO A 77 -4.06 17.98 5.64
C PRO A 77 -3.79 17.22 6.95
N GLY A 78 -4.04 15.91 6.95
CA GLY A 78 -3.89 14.99 8.10
C GLY A 78 -2.81 13.95 7.91
N LYS A 79 -2.79 12.97 8.81
CA LYS A 79 -1.92 11.79 8.67
C LYS A 79 -2.43 10.88 7.58
N ALA A 80 -1.52 10.24 6.85
CA ALA A 80 -1.88 9.25 5.85
C ALA A 80 -1.08 7.96 6.02
N LEU A 81 -1.75 6.82 5.80
CA LEU A 81 -1.12 5.53 5.62
C LEU A 81 -1.33 5.10 4.18
N PHE A 82 -0.24 4.84 3.51
CA PHE A 82 -0.25 4.35 2.15
C PHE A 82 0.28 2.91 2.12
N PHE A 83 -0.61 1.98 1.82
CA PHE A 83 -0.26 0.57 1.62
C PHE A 83 -0.14 0.30 0.13
N ILE A 84 1.01 -0.21 -0.30
CA ILE A 84 1.24 -0.59 -1.69
C ILE A 84 1.61 -2.07 -1.78
N ASP A 85 0.70 -2.86 -2.34
CA ASP A 85 0.83 -4.30 -2.59
C ASP A 85 0.74 -4.57 -4.09
N THR A 86 1.77 -4.17 -4.82
CA THR A 86 1.79 -4.34 -6.26
C THR A 86 2.80 -5.39 -6.69
N CYS A 87 2.28 -6.39 -7.39
CA CYS A 87 3.08 -7.44 -8.01
C CYS A 87 3.70 -6.97 -9.33
N HIS A 88 4.77 -7.64 -9.73
CA HIS A 88 5.39 -7.40 -11.02
C HIS A 88 4.49 -7.85 -12.18
N ALA A 89 4.11 -6.93 -13.05
CA ALA A 89 3.24 -7.23 -14.19
C ALA A 89 3.89 -8.06 -15.31
N GLY A 90 5.17 -8.43 -15.17
CA GLY A 90 5.92 -9.13 -16.20
C GLY A 90 5.33 -10.46 -16.65
N ASN A 91 4.56 -11.14 -15.79
CA ASN A 91 3.87 -12.38 -16.12
C ASN A 91 2.52 -12.16 -16.82
N VAL A 92 1.90 -10.99 -16.62
CA VAL A 92 0.56 -10.67 -17.13
C VAL A 92 0.63 -10.05 -18.53
N LEU A 93 1.72 -9.36 -18.84
CA LEU A 93 1.87 -8.56 -20.06
C LEU A 93 2.40 -9.32 -21.28
N GLY A 94 2.65 -10.63 -21.15
CA GLY A 94 3.12 -11.48 -22.26
C GLY A 94 4.61 -11.34 -22.57
N THR A 95 5.11 -12.20 -23.50
CA THR A 95 6.54 -12.40 -23.77
C THR A 95 7.27 -11.20 -24.36
N GLY A 96 6.56 -10.22 -24.89
CA GLY A 96 7.16 -9.02 -25.52
C GLY A 96 7.60 -7.92 -24.54
N LEU A 97 7.17 -8.01 -23.28
CA LEU A 97 7.39 -6.97 -22.26
C LEU A 97 8.20 -7.45 -21.05
N ARG A 98 8.94 -8.56 -21.21
CA ARG A 98 9.78 -9.14 -20.15
C ARG A 98 10.87 -8.21 -19.59
N SER A 99 11.16 -7.10 -20.27
CA SER A 99 12.13 -6.09 -19.82
C SER A 99 11.51 -5.01 -18.93
N ILE A 100 10.19 -4.94 -18.85
CA ILE A 100 9.51 -3.96 -18.01
C ILE A 100 9.54 -4.48 -16.57
N ARG A 101 10.19 -3.72 -15.69
CA ARG A 101 10.32 -4.03 -14.27
C ARG A 101 9.21 -3.31 -13.49
N SER A 102 8.80 -3.87 -12.38
CA SER A 102 8.07 -3.16 -11.34
C SER A 102 9.02 -3.00 -10.14
N ASP A 103 9.36 -1.78 -9.83
CA ASP A 103 10.20 -1.46 -8.68
C ASP A 103 9.57 -0.29 -7.94
N THR A 104 9.08 -0.56 -6.74
CA THR A 104 8.48 0.43 -5.86
C THR A 104 9.51 1.23 -5.06
N THR A 105 10.81 0.96 -5.24
CA THR A 105 11.88 1.68 -4.52
C THR A 105 11.82 3.18 -4.77
N ALA A 106 11.59 3.61 -6.02
CA ALA A 106 11.42 5.03 -6.35
C ALA A 106 10.22 5.63 -5.62
N VAL A 107 9.09 4.91 -5.60
CA VAL A 107 7.86 5.29 -4.87
C VAL A 107 8.15 5.51 -3.39
N VAL A 108 8.81 4.54 -2.77
CA VAL A 108 9.19 4.58 -1.35
C VAL A 108 10.13 5.75 -1.07
N ASN A 109 11.17 5.94 -1.90
CA ASN A 109 12.16 7.01 -1.73
C ASN A 109 11.55 8.40 -1.92
N GLU A 110 10.68 8.60 -2.92
CA GLU A 110 10.01 9.88 -3.14
C GLU A 110 9.11 10.28 -1.98
N LEU A 111 8.41 9.33 -1.36
CA LEU A 111 7.56 9.60 -0.20
C LEU A 111 8.38 9.74 1.09
N SER A 112 9.50 9.05 1.22
CA SER A 112 10.37 9.16 2.40
C SER A 112 11.09 10.50 2.50
N SER A 113 11.37 11.14 1.36
CA SER A 113 12.04 12.44 1.30
C SER A 113 11.08 13.62 1.54
N ALA A 114 9.78 13.38 1.53
CA ALA A 114 8.79 14.41 1.74
C ALA A 114 8.48 14.57 3.24
N ASP A 115 8.56 15.80 3.73
CA ASP A 115 8.25 16.15 5.14
C ASP A 115 6.72 16.26 5.33
N ASN A 116 5.99 15.12 5.10
CA ASN A 116 4.54 15.12 4.88
C ASN A 116 3.84 14.10 5.74
N GLY A 117 3.97 13.72 6.79
CA GLY A 117 3.15 12.82 7.65
C GLY A 117 2.60 11.54 7.00
N VAL A 118 3.07 11.15 5.80
CA VAL A 118 2.65 9.92 5.10
C VAL A 118 3.50 8.75 5.56
N ILE A 119 2.87 7.76 6.17
CA ILE A 119 3.52 6.48 6.48
C ILE A 119 3.29 5.53 5.31
N VAL A 120 4.36 4.98 4.77
CA VAL A 120 4.31 4.05 3.63
C VAL A 120 4.57 2.63 4.11
N PHE A 121 3.70 1.71 3.74
CA PHE A 121 3.88 0.27 3.92
C PHE A 121 3.93 -0.37 2.53
N ALA A 122 5.09 -0.85 2.11
CA ALA A 122 5.30 -1.50 0.83
C ALA A 122 5.49 -3.01 1.00
N ALA A 123 4.79 -3.79 0.19
CA ALA A 123 4.85 -5.25 0.21
C ALA A 123 6.26 -5.77 -0.07
N ALA A 124 6.97 -5.12 -0.99
CA ALA A 124 8.35 -5.43 -1.35
C ALA A 124 8.99 -4.22 -2.05
N THR A 125 10.31 -4.18 -2.09
CA THR A 125 11.08 -3.19 -2.86
C THR A 125 12.20 -3.87 -3.64
N GLY A 126 12.76 -3.16 -4.62
CA GLY A 126 13.87 -3.64 -5.42
C GLY A 126 13.49 -4.83 -6.31
N ARG A 127 14.23 -5.94 -6.19
CA ARG A 127 14.04 -7.13 -7.03
C ARG A 127 13.15 -8.20 -6.42
N GLN A 128 12.60 -7.94 -5.24
CA GLN A 128 11.68 -8.88 -4.60
C GLN A 128 10.29 -8.79 -5.22
N TYR A 129 9.61 -9.91 -5.28
CA TYR A 129 8.25 -10.00 -5.79
C TYR A 129 7.28 -10.17 -4.62
N ALA A 130 6.18 -9.43 -4.66
CA ALA A 130 5.05 -9.75 -3.80
C ALA A 130 4.54 -11.14 -4.14
N GLN A 131 4.37 -11.97 -3.12
CA GLN A 131 4.00 -13.38 -3.29
C GLN A 131 2.51 -13.56 -3.06
N GLU A 132 1.90 -14.37 -3.90
CA GLU A 132 0.50 -14.77 -3.82
C GLU A 132 0.40 -16.29 -3.71
N SER A 133 -0.58 -16.77 -2.95
CA SER A 133 -0.91 -18.19 -2.87
C SER A 133 -2.42 -18.37 -2.71
N SER A 134 -2.95 -19.41 -3.35
CA SER A 134 -4.35 -19.84 -3.15
C SER A 134 -4.66 -20.15 -1.69
N ASP A 135 -3.68 -20.64 -0.93
CA ASP A 135 -3.82 -20.96 0.48
C ASP A 135 -4.03 -19.73 1.37
N TRP A 136 -3.65 -18.56 0.88
CA TRP A 136 -3.81 -17.30 1.61
C TRP A 136 -5.06 -16.53 1.19
N GLY A 137 -5.60 -16.81 0.02
CA GLY A 137 -6.72 -16.09 -0.57
C GLY A 137 -6.39 -14.66 -1.02
N ASN A 138 -5.16 -14.20 -0.75
CA ASN A 138 -4.62 -12.87 -1.06
C ASN A 138 -3.09 -12.96 -1.18
N GLY A 139 -2.43 -11.86 -1.51
CA GLY A 139 -0.98 -11.73 -1.35
C GLY A 139 -0.56 -11.86 0.12
N ALA A 140 0.66 -12.33 0.36
CA ALA A 140 1.20 -12.52 1.71
C ALA A 140 1.14 -11.23 2.55
N PHE A 141 1.42 -10.08 1.94
CA PHE A 141 1.40 -8.79 2.60
C PHE A 141 -0.03 -8.38 2.98
N THR A 142 -0.99 -8.46 2.06
CA THR A 142 -2.40 -8.19 2.33
C THR A 142 -2.94 -9.10 3.44
N LYS A 143 -2.61 -10.41 3.40
CA LYS A 143 -2.98 -11.35 4.48
C LYS A 143 -2.42 -10.89 5.82
N ALA A 144 -1.15 -10.53 5.88
CA ALA A 144 -0.52 -10.07 7.11
C ALA A 144 -1.16 -8.77 7.64
N ILE A 145 -1.54 -7.83 6.77
CA ILE A 145 -2.28 -6.62 7.17
C ILE A 145 -3.61 -6.99 7.82
N LEU A 146 -4.40 -7.85 7.18
CA LEU A 146 -5.71 -8.27 7.69
C LEU A 146 -5.59 -8.98 9.04
N GLU A 147 -4.63 -9.88 9.17
CA GLU A 147 -4.35 -10.57 10.45
C GLU A 147 -3.89 -9.60 11.53
N GLY A 148 -2.97 -8.69 11.19
CA GLY A 148 -2.41 -7.70 12.10
C GLY A 148 -3.48 -6.76 12.64
N LEU A 149 -4.23 -6.10 11.75
CA LEU A 149 -5.33 -5.20 12.12
C LEU A 149 -6.50 -5.94 12.79
N GLY A 150 -6.67 -7.23 12.49
CA GLY A 150 -7.63 -8.11 13.15
C GLY A 150 -7.28 -8.49 14.59
N GLY A 151 -6.16 -8.01 15.12
CA GLY A 151 -5.80 -8.19 16.54
C GLY A 151 -4.43 -8.85 16.77
N ARG A 152 -3.86 -9.55 15.78
CA ARG A 152 -2.61 -10.30 15.99
C ARG A 152 -1.38 -9.40 16.20
N ALA A 153 -1.45 -8.13 15.80
CA ALA A 153 -0.39 -7.15 16.07
C ALA A 153 -0.46 -6.54 17.47
N ASP A 154 -1.49 -6.81 18.26
CA ASP A 154 -1.58 -6.34 19.66
C ASP A 154 -0.75 -7.24 20.59
N PHE A 155 0.57 -7.13 20.51
CA PHE A 155 1.52 -7.97 21.28
C PHE A 155 1.39 -7.80 22.79
N ASN A 156 1.00 -6.62 23.25
CA ASN A 156 0.91 -6.29 24.68
C ASN A 156 -0.52 -6.38 25.23
N LYS A 157 -1.47 -6.87 24.41
CA LYS A 157 -2.87 -7.03 24.79
C LYS A 157 -3.52 -5.75 25.32
N SER A 158 -3.14 -4.61 24.76
CA SER A 158 -3.61 -3.29 25.16
C SER A 158 -5.02 -2.97 24.63
N GLY A 159 -5.54 -3.76 23.71
CA GLY A 159 -6.73 -3.46 22.93
C GLY A 159 -6.47 -2.38 21.88
N ARG A 160 -5.22 -2.10 21.55
CA ARG A 160 -4.82 -1.10 20.56
C ARG A 160 -3.78 -1.68 19.62
N ILE A 161 -3.86 -1.28 18.36
CA ILE A 161 -2.82 -1.60 17.37
C ILE A 161 -2.33 -0.29 16.81
N THR A 162 -1.05 0.02 17.03
CA THR A 162 -0.42 1.20 16.46
C THR A 162 0.26 0.89 15.13
N HIS A 163 0.65 1.93 14.38
CA HIS A 163 1.37 1.71 13.12
C HIS A 163 2.73 1.01 13.36
N LYS A 164 3.41 1.25 14.49
CA LYS A 164 4.67 0.57 14.82
C LYS A 164 4.46 -0.90 15.18
N MET A 165 3.36 -1.21 15.88
CA MET A 165 3.00 -2.60 16.17
C MET A 165 2.64 -3.34 14.88
N LEU A 166 1.92 -2.69 13.97
CA LEU A 166 1.61 -3.25 12.67
C LEU A 166 2.88 -3.49 11.85
N ASP A 167 3.81 -2.54 11.80
CA ASP A 167 5.09 -2.66 11.11
C ASP A 167 5.88 -3.89 11.56
N LEU A 168 6.06 -4.04 12.87
CA LEU A 168 6.74 -5.21 13.44
C LEU A 168 6.04 -6.51 13.04
N TYR A 169 4.71 -6.55 13.15
CA TYR A 169 3.94 -7.72 12.77
C TYR A 169 4.09 -8.08 11.29
N LEU A 170 3.98 -7.08 10.41
CA LEU A 170 4.13 -7.28 8.96
C LEU A 170 5.50 -7.83 8.61
N SER A 171 6.57 -7.26 9.19
CA SER A 171 7.95 -7.70 8.95
C SER A 171 8.14 -9.19 9.25
N GLU A 172 7.66 -9.64 10.41
CA GLU A 172 7.80 -11.04 10.83
C GLU A 172 6.83 -11.97 10.07
N ARG A 173 5.58 -11.54 9.91
CA ARG A 173 4.55 -12.39 9.34
C ARG A 173 4.73 -12.66 7.85
N VAL A 174 5.10 -11.63 7.08
CA VAL A 174 5.36 -11.78 5.64
C VAL A 174 6.57 -12.69 5.41
N LYS A 175 7.66 -12.50 6.16
CA LYS A 175 8.82 -13.42 6.09
C LYS A 175 8.43 -14.85 6.41
N SER A 176 7.61 -15.06 7.43
CA SER A 176 7.13 -16.38 7.81
C SER A 176 6.26 -17.04 6.72
N LEU A 177 5.35 -16.26 6.09
CA LEU A 177 4.47 -16.77 5.03
C LEU A 177 5.24 -17.12 3.75
N THR A 178 6.30 -16.39 3.46
CA THR A 178 7.06 -16.49 2.20
C THR A 178 8.42 -17.18 2.35
N GLU A 179 8.67 -17.79 3.51
CA GLU A 179 9.96 -18.44 3.83
C GLU A 179 11.17 -17.50 3.60
N GLY A 180 10.96 -16.20 3.86
CA GLY A 180 11.98 -15.16 3.67
C GLY A 180 12.11 -14.62 2.24
N ALA A 181 11.32 -15.09 1.29
CA ALA A 181 11.39 -14.64 -0.10
C ALA A 181 10.87 -13.20 -0.31
N GLN A 182 10.03 -12.69 0.61
CA GLN A 182 9.49 -11.34 0.59
C GLN A 182 9.78 -10.64 1.91
N SER A 183 10.26 -9.40 1.82
CA SER A 183 10.50 -8.52 2.97
C SER A 183 9.77 -7.19 2.75
N PRO A 184 8.72 -6.92 3.53
CA PRO A 184 8.04 -5.63 3.45
C PRO A 184 8.94 -4.52 3.98
N VAL A 185 8.68 -3.32 3.51
CA VAL A 185 9.39 -2.11 3.94
C VAL A 185 8.38 -1.10 4.45
N THR A 186 8.66 -0.51 5.62
CA THR A 186 7.87 0.57 6.17
C THR A 186 8.72 1.83 6.28
N ILE A 187 8.18 2.95 5.81
CA ILE A 187 8.78 4.28 5.98
C ILE A 187 7.88 5.10 6.87
N VAL A 188 8.45 5.59 7.96
CA VAL A 188 7.79 6.51 8.88
C VAL A 188 8.59 7.82 8.85
N PRO A 189 7.99 8.95 8.40
CA PRO A 189 8.68 10.24 8.40
C PRO A 189 9.12 10.66 9.80
N ASN A 190 10.23 11.38 9.87
CA ASN A 190 10.71 11.96 11.11
C ASN A 190 9.64 12.87 11.74
N GLY A 191 9.44 12.74 13.06
CA GLY A 191 8.47 13.56 13.76
C GLY A 191 7.03 13.03 13.78
N VAL A 192 6.70 11.97 13.04
CA VAL A 192 5.39 11.32 13.16
C VAL A 192 5.36 10.47 14.44
N PRO A 193 4.56 10.85 15.47
CA PRO A 193 4.47 10.06 16.69
C PRO A 193 3.74 8.75 16.41
N ASP A 194 3.98 7.76 17.26
CA ASP A 194 3.20 6.54 17.22
C ASP A 194 1.73 6.82 17.57
N PHE A 195 0.80 6.29 16.79
CA PHE A 195 -0.63 6.50 16.99
C PHE A 195 -1.42 5.22 16.68
N PRO A 196 -2.59 5.03 17.33
CA PRO A 196 -3.39 3.85 17.13
C PRO A 196 -4.11 3.89 15.76
N LEU A 197 -4.09 2.75 15.08
CA LEU A 197 -4.87 2.46 13.87
C LEU A 197 -6.17 1.74 14.22
N VAL A 198 -6.12 0.90 15.25
CA VAL A 198 -7.27 0.16 15.76
C VAL A 198 -7.39 0.44 17.24
N LEU A 199 -8.60 0.78 17.65
CA LEU A 199 -9.02 0.86 19.05
C LEU A 199 -9.99 -0.29 19.31
N GLY A 200 -9.55 -1.30 20.05
CA GLY A 200 -10.44 -2.38 20.48
C GLY A 200 -11.50 -1.83 21.43
N THR A 201 -12.72 -2.32 21.31
CA THR A 201 -13.73 -2.14 22.37
C THR A 201 -13.18 -2.80 23.63
N ARG A 202 -12.99 -2.02 24.70
CA ARG A 202 -12.72 -2.60 26.02
C ARG A 202 -13.83 -3.63 26.28
N GLN A 203 -13.49 -4.90 26.29
CA GLN A 203 -14.38 -5.87 26.91
C GLN A 203 -14.52 -5.44 28.35
N GLY A 204 -15.72 -4.96 28.69
CA GLY A 204 -16.04 -4.60 30.05
C GLY A 204 -15.74 -5.82 30.93
N THR A 205 -14.81 -5.68 31.85
CA THR A 205 -14.62 -6.61 32.95
C THR A 205 -15.94 -6.59 33.75
N SER A 206 -16.84 -7.51 33.44
CA SER A 206 -17.91 -7.87 34.39
C SER A 206 -17.24 -8.36 35.67
N LYS A 207 -17.36 -7.56 36.72
CA LYS A 207 -17.09 -8.00 38.07
C LYS A 207 -18.21 -8.94 38.54
#